data_3d544d329ef093b304b85f3da278ac31
#
_entry.id   3d544d329ef093b304b85f3da278ac31
#
_cell.length_a   1.000
_cell.length_b   1.000
_cell.length_c   1.000
_cell.angle_alpha   90.00
_cell.angle_beta   90.00
_cell.angle_gamma   90.00
#
_symmetry.space_group_name_H-M   'P 1'
#
loop_
_entity.id
_entity.type
_entity.pdbx_description
1 polymer ?
#
loop_
_entity_poly.entity_id
_entity_poly.type
_entity_poly.pdbx_seq_one_letter_code
_entity_poly.pdbx_strand_id
1 'polypeptide(L)'
;MSDDNLNEPIVEYLRYYVSTENSFDFAVMVRGKWGVGKTFLINQFLAELKSKGREKNLYVSLYGVTSFRQIDEALFRQLHPVLSSKGMKLAASVGKAVLKATTYLMKESPLYVRCRGTD
;
A
#
# COMPACT_ATOMS: atom_id res chain seq x y z
N MET A 1 2.18 -33.15 21.01
CA MET A 1 1.93 -33.43 19.59
C MET A 1 2.00 -32.10 18.91
N SER A 2 3.06 -31.88 18.15
CA SER A 2 3.27 -30.66 17.41
C SER A 2 2.20 -30.60 16.32
N ASP A 3 1.27 -29.64 16.43
CA ASP A 3 0.50 -29.25 15.25
C ASP A 3 1.53 -28.66 14.27
N ASP A 4 2.07 -29.50 13.43
CA ASP A 4 2.86 -29.08 12.31
C ASP A 4 1.95 -28.15 11.50
N ASN A 5 2.19 -26.85 11.66
CA ASN A 5 1.41 -25.83 10.99
C ASN A 5 1.59 -26.05 9.49
N LEU A 6 0.60 -26.68 8.87
CA LEU A 6 0.62 -27.04 7.44
C LEU A 6 1.00 -25.86 6.53
N ASN A 7 0.89 -24.65 7.06
CA ASN A 7 1.19 -23.39 6.38
C ASN A 7 2.63 -22.89 6.64
N GLU A 8 3.39 -23.53 7.54
CA GLU A 8 4.74 -23.06 7.90
C GLU A 8 5.67 -22.96 6.68
N PRO A 9 5.69 -23.90 5.73
CA PRO A 9 6.53 -23.75 4.54
C PRO A 9 6.15 -22.54 3.68
N ILE A 10 4.87 -22.18 3.64
CA ILE A 10 4.39 -20.99 2.90
C ILE A 10 4.85 -19.72 3.60
N VAL A 11 4.70 -19.69 4.92
CA VAL A 11 5.10 -18.54 5.75
C VAL A 11 6.62 -18.33 5.70
N GLU A 12 7.40 -19.41 5.75
CA GLU A 12 8.86 -19.38 5.63
C GLU A 12 9.30 -18.83 4.27
N TYR A 13 8.65 -19.28 3.19
CA TYR A 13 8.91 -18.72 1.87
C TYR A 13 8.56 -17.24 1.78
N LEU A 14 7.44 -16.81 2.38
CA LEU A 14 7.07 -15.40 2.42
C LEU A 14 8.07 -14.57 3.24
N ARG A 15 8.58 -15.10 4.36
CA ARG A 15 9.66 -14.44 5.14
C ARG A 15 10.92 -14.26 4.31
N TYR A 16 11.32 -15.30 3.56
CA TYR A 16 12.45 -15.21 2.65
C TYR A 16 12.23 -14.17 1.56
N TYR A 17 11.05 -14.17 0.94
CA TYR A 17 10.69 -13.23 -0.12
C TYR A 17 10.72 -11.76 0.33
N VAL A 18 10.26 -11.45 1.54
CA VAL A 18 10.26 -10.07 2.07
C VAL A 18 11.53 -9.71 2.83
N SER A 19 12.53 -10.59 2.88
CA SER A 19 13.79 -10.25 3.56
C SER A 19 14.47 -9.07 2.86
N THR A 20 15.13 -8.21 3.66
CA THR A 20 15.81 -7.00 3.12
C THR A 20 17.04 -7.31 2.28
N GLU A 21 17.56 -8.52 2.40
CA GLU A 21 18.75 -8.99 1.67
C GLU A 21 18.40 -9.37 0.23
N ASN A 22 17.12 -9.62 -0.06
CA ASN A 22 16.65 -10.04 -1.36
C ASN A 22 15.85 -8.93 -2.04
N SER A 23 16.19 -8.65 -3.30
CA SER A 23 15.39 -7.83 -4.20
C SER A 23 14.95 -8.69 -5.37
N PHE A 24 13.68 -9.05 -5.40
CA PHE A 24 13.13 -9.90 -6.46
C PHE A 24 12.31 -9.07 -7.44
N ASP A 25 12.49 -9.33 -8.72
CA ASP A 25 11.73 -8.69 -9.81
C ASP A 25 10.42 -9.44 -10.15
N PHE A 26 9.92 -10.25 -9.23
CA PHE A 26 8.68 -11.01 -9.41
C PHE A 26 7.74 -10.88 -8.20
N ALA A 27 6.45 -11.10 -8.44
CA ALA A 27 5.43 -11.13 -7.40
C ALA A 27 5.09 -12.56 -6.99
N VAL A 28 4.78 -12.75 -5.71
CA VAL A 28 4.31 -14.03 -5.18
C VAL A 28 2.79 -14.08 -5.20
N MET A 29 2.23 -15.15 -5.77
CA MET A 29 0.80 -15.40 -5.78
C MET A 29 0.45 -16.59 -4.89
N VAL A 30 -0.34 -16.36 -3.84
CA VAL A 30 -0.88 -17.40 -2.96
C VAL A 30 -2.21 -17.89 -3.54
N ARG A 31 -2.27 -19.15 -4.00
CA ARG A 31 -3.45 -19.77 -4.60
C ARG A 31 -4.05 -20.82 -3.66
N GLY A 32 -5.34 -21.00 -3.72
CA GLY A 32 -6.07 -22.02 -2.94
C GLY A 32 -7.57 -21.89 -3.13
N LYS A 33 -8.32 -22.92 -2.74
CA LYS A 33 -9.78 -22.94 -2.81
C LYS A 33 -10.39 -21.80 -2.02
N TRP A 34 -11.63 -21.44 -2.35
CA TRP A 34 -12.38 -20.48 -1.54
C TRP A 34 -12.56 -21.02 -0.11
N GLY A 35 -12.42 -20.15 0.88
CA GLY A 35 -12.59 -20.52 2.30
C GLY A 35 -11.39 -21.20 2.96
N VAL A 36 -10.30 -21.51 2.25
CA VAL A 36 -9.12 -22.20 2.81
C VAL A 36 -8.27 -21.35 3.78
N GLY A 37 -8.65 -20.11 4.03
CA GLY A 37 -7.94 -19.26 4.99
C GLY A 37 -6.80 -18.42 4.42
N LYS A 38 -6.70 -18.20 3.10
CA LYS A 38 -5.64 -17.38 2.48
C LYS A 38 -5.53 -15.97 3.09
N THR A 39 -6.68 -15.30 3.24
CA THR A 39 -6.73 -13.95 3.83
C THR A 39 -6.28 -13.97 5.29
N PHE A 40 -6.67 -14.99 6.05
CA PHE A 40 -6.24 -15.17 7.43
C PHE A 40 -4.72 -15.33 7.51
N LEU A 41 -4.15 -16.21 6.69
CA LEU A 41 -2.71 -16.44 6.61
C LEU A 41 -1.94 -15.14 6.31
N ILE A 42 -2.38 -14.39 5.31
CA ILE A 42 -1.72 -13.12 4.93
C ILE A 42 -1.83 -12.09 6.05
N ASN A 43 -3.00 -11.95 6.69
CA ASN A 43 -3.16 -11.00 7.79
C ASN A 43 -2.30 -11.37 9.00
N GLN A 44 -2.19 -12.65 9.32
CA GLN A 44 -1.32 -13.14 10.37
C GLN A 44 0.16 -12.84 10.05
N PHE A 45 0.59 -13.09 8.82
CA PHE A 45 1.94 -12.79 8.36
C PHE A 45 2.25 -11.29 8.40
N LEU A 46 1.32 -10.42 7.97
CA LEU A 46 1.49 -8.97 8.04
C LEU A 46 1.57 -8.47 9.50
N ALA A 47 0.81 -9.08 10.41
CA ALA A 47 0.89 -8.77 11.84
C ALA A 47 2.27 -9.18 12.42
N GLU A 48 2.81 -10.32 12.00
CA GLU A 48 4.16 -10.75 12.36
C GLU A 48 5.23 -9.76 11.88
N LEU A 49 5.14 -9.32 10.61
CA LEU A 49 6.07 -8.32 10.07
C LEU A 49 6.02 -7.01 10.84
N LYS A 50 4.83 -6.56 11.20
CA LYS A 50 4.63 -5.34 12.00
C LYS A 50 5.25 -5.46 13.38
N SER A 51 5.10 -6.60 14.06
CA SER A 51 5.71 -6.85 15.39
C SER A 51 7.25 -6.83 15.34
N LYS A 52 7.84 -7.13 14.18
CA LYS A 52 9.29 -7.10 13.93
C LYS A 52 9.80 -5.72 13.45
N GLY A 53 8.99 -4.66 13.59
CA GLY A 53 9.38 -3.29 13.23
C GLY A 53 9.32 -3.00 11.72
N ARG A 54 8.73 -3.89 10.92
CA ARG A 54 8.48 -3.66 9.49
C ARG A 54 7.10 -3.03 9.29
N GLU A 55 6.96 -1.78 9.68
CA GLU A 55 5.67 -1.07 9.68
C GLU A 55 5.16 -0.66 8.30
N LYS A 56 6.02 -0.68 7.27
CA LYS A 56 5.66 -0.22 5.92
C LYS A 56 5.01 -1.30 5.06
N ASN A 57 4.04 -2.01 5.62
CA ASN A 57 3.24 -2.98 4.87
C ASN A 57 1.97 -2.30 4.38
N LEU A 58 1.71 -2.38 3.07
CA LEU A 58 0.49 -1.88 2.47
C LEU A 58 -0.40 -3.06 2.09
N TYR A 59 -1.65 -3.04 2.54
CA TYR A 59 -2.63 -4.08 2.25
C TYR A 59 -3.87 -3.48 1.61
N VAL A 60 -4.24 -3.98 0.42
CA VAL A 60 -5.46 -3.57 -0.27
C VAL A 60 -6.29 -4.80 -0.62
N SER A 61 -7.52 -4.86 -0.13
CA SER A 61 -8.50 -5.84 -0.58
C SER A 61 -9.11 -5.38 -1.90
N LEU A 62 -9.09 -6.25 -2.90
CA LEU A 62 -9.72 -5.97 -4.20
C LEU A 62 -11.22 -6.30 -4.22
N TYR A 63 -11.77 -6.80 -3.11
CA TYR A 63 -13.19 -7.09 -3.00
C TYR A 63 -14.03 -5.80 -3.10
N GLY A 64 -14.94 -5.75 -4.07
CA GLY A 64 -15.77 -4.57 -4.32
C GLY A 64 -15.06 -3.40 -5.02
N VAL A 65 -13.80 -3.56 -5.41
CA VAL A 65 -13.06 -2.55 -6.17
C VAL A 65 -13.51 -2.58 -7.63
N THR A 66 -13.89 -1.43 -8.17
CA THR A 66 -14.39 -1.27 -9.55
C THR A 66 -13.46 -0.46 -10.45
N SER A 67 -12.43 0.20 -9.87
CA SER A 67 -11.48 1.02 -10.63
C SER A 67 -10.09 1.04 -9.99
N PHE A 68 -9.06 1.22 -10.80
CA PHE A 68 -7.67 1.39 -10.32
C PHE A 68 -7.52 2.59 -9.38
N ARG A 69 -8.27 3.65 -9.62
CA ARG A 69 -8.28 4.82 -8.75
C ARG A 69 -8.60 4.50 -7.30
N GLN A 70 -9.51 3.55 -7.04
CA GLN A 70 -9.84 3.12 -5.68
C GLN A 70 -8.65 2.41 -5.01
N ILE A 71 -7.84 1.68 -5.78
CA ILE A 71 -6.61 1.05 -5.29
C ILE A 71 -5.59 2.12 -4.91
N ASP A 72 -5.35 3.08 -5.80
CA ASP A 72 -4.44 4.19 -5.55
C ASP A 72 -4.83 5.00 -4.32
N GLU A 73 -6.13 5.30 -4.18
CA GLU A 73 -6.65 6.00 -2.99
C GLU A 73 -6.46 5.19 -1.71
N ALA A 74 -6.64 3.86 -1.75
CA ALA A 74 -6.44 2.99 -0.60
C ALA A 74 -4.96 2.93 -0.18
N LEU A 75 -4.05 2.84 -1.14
CA LEU A 75 -2.61 2.87 -0.91
C LEU A 75 -2.17 4.24 -0.37
N PHE A 76 -2.62 5.32 -0.99
CA PHE A 76 -2.31 6.68 -0.56
C PHE A 76 -2.72 6.96 0.88
N ARG A 77 -3.92 6.50 1.29
CA ARG A 77 -4.40 6.64 2.68
C ARG A 77 -3.51 5.92 3.69
N GLN A 78 -2.98 4.75 3.32
CA GLN A 78 -2.09 3.99 4.19
C GLN A 78 -0.70 4.62 4.29
N LEU A 79 -0.19 5.20 3.21
CA LEU A 79 1.09 5.90 3.17
C LEU A 79 1.05 7.24 3.91
N HIS A 80 -0.10 7.93 3.87
CA HIS A 80 -0.27 9.27 4.42
C HIS A 80 -1.45 9.36 5.39
N PRO A 81 -1.39 8.71 6.56
CA PRO A 81 -2.53 8.67 7.49
C PRO A 81 -2.93 10.06 8.00
N VAL A 82 -1.99 10.99 8.11
CA VAL A 82 -2.25 12.37 8.54
C VAL A 82 -3.05 13.14 7.49
N LEU A 83 -2.73 12.97 6.20
CA LEU A 83 -3.41 13.63 5.08
C LEU A 83 -4.81 13.06 4.83
N SER A 84 -5.06 11.82 5.25
CA SER A 84 -6.35 11.14 5.11
C SER A 84 -7.34 11.41 6.25
N SER A 85 -6.89 12.11 7.31
CA SER A 85 -7.74 12.43 8.47
C SER A 85 -8.90 13.35 8.08
N LYS A 86 -10.04 13.20 8.78
CA LYS A 86 -11.26 14.00 8.50
C LYS A 86 -11.02 15.51 8.61
N GLY A 87 -10.13 15.95 9.51
CA GLY A 87 -9.75 17.35 9.67
C GLY A 87 -9.04 17.95 8.45
N MET A 88 -8.23 17.15 7.75
CA MET A 88 -7.53 17.60 6.55
C MET A 88 -8.43 17.68 5.31
N LYS A 89 -9.49 16.86 5.25
CA LYS A 89 -10.52 16.97 4.19
C LYS A 89 -11.30 18.28 4.29
N LEU A 90 -11.54 18.80 5.50
CA LEU A 90 -12.11 20.13 5.73
C LEU A 90 -11.13 21.24 5.37
N ALA A 91 -9.85 21.11 5.73
CA ALA A 91 -8.80 22.04 5.33
C ALA A 91 -8.60 22.07 3.79
N ALA A 92 -8.73 20.94 3.10
CA ALA A 92 -8.65 20.87 1.64
C ALA A 92 -9.82 21.57 0.94
N SER A 93 -11.02 21.61 1.55
CA SER A 93 -12.15 22.38 0.99
C SER A 93 -11.97 23.89 1.13
N VAL A 94 -11.34 24.33 2.21
CA VAL A 94 -10.94 25.75 2.40
C VAL A 94 -9.70 26.07 1.57
N GLY A 95 -8.74 25.15 1.46
CA GLY A 95 -7.53 25.28 0.65
C GLY A 95 -7.79 25.37 -0.86
N LYS A 96 -8.89 24.80 -1.38
CA LYS A 96 -9.30 24.99 -2.79
C LYS A 96 -9.66 26.44 -3.12
N ALA A 97 -10.20 27.17 -2.16
CA ALA A 97 -10.49 28.61 -2.32
C ALA A 97 -9.20 29.44 -2.29
N VAL A 98 -8.22 29.07 -1.46
CA VAL A 98 -6.92 29.75 -1.36
C VAL A 98 -6.02 29.40 -2.55
N LEU A 99 -6.02 28.14 -3.03
CA LEU A 99 -5.25 27.72 -4.21
C LEU A 99 -5.76 28.37 -5.51
N LYS A 100 -7.07 28.65 -5.62
CA LYS A 100 -7.59 29.45 -6.75
C LYS A 100 -7.06 30.88 -6.74
N ALA A 101 -6.83 31.46 -5.56
CA ALA A 101 -6.27 32.81 -5.45
C ALA A 101 -4.76 32.83 -5.74
N THR A 102 -4.01 31.77 -5.40
CA THR A 102 -2.56 31.68 -5.67
C THR A 102 -2.24 31.27 -7.10
N THR A 103 -3.10 30.52 -7.80
CA THR A 103 -2.90 30.21 -9.23
C THR A 103 -3.07 31.44 -10.14
N TYR A 104 -3.77 32.47 -9.70
CA TYR A 104 -3.79 33.75 -10.41
C TYR A 104 -2.48 34.56 -10.25
N LEU A 105 -1.69 34.29 -9.20
CA LEU A 105 -0.42 34.98 -8.93
C LEU A 105 0.82 34.25 -9.45
N MET A 106 0.72 32.95 -9.79
CA MET A 106 1.83 32.15 -10.33
C MET A 106 1.58 31.73 -11.79
N LYS A 107 1.25 32.67 -12.65
CA LYS A 107 1.16 32.43 -14.09
C LYS A 107 2.51 32.63 -14.77
N GLU A 108 3.60 32.22 -14.14
CA GLU A 108 4.91 32.11 -14.82
C GLU A 108 5.79 31.08 -14.11
N SER A 109 5.73 29.83 -14.59
CA SER A 109 6.80 28.86 -14.73
C SER A 109 6.24 27.43 -14.81
N PRO A 110 6.29 26.75 -15.95
CA PRO A 110 5.96 25.33 -16.02
C PRO A 110 7.13 24.52 -15.47
N LEU A 111 6.99 23.99 -14.27
CA LEU A 111 7.87 22.93 -13.77
C LEU A 111 7.59 21.64 -14.55
N TYR A 112 8.33 21.43 -15.61
CA TYR A 112 8.40 20.17 -16.34
C TYR A 112 9.11 19.14 -15.47
N VAL A 113 8.38 18.24 -14.86
CA VAL A 113 8.95 17.01 -14.32
C VAL A 113 9.16 16.05 -15.49
N ARG A 114 10.38 16.05 -16.03
CA ARG A 114 10.81 15.12 -17.06
C ARG A 114 11.16 13.79 -16.39
N CYS A 115 10.30 12.78 -16.50
CA CYS A 115 10.68 11.40 -16.24
C CYS A 115 11.72 10.99 -17.28
N ARG A 116 12.99 10.88 -16.86
CA ARG A 116 14.06 10.37 -17.69
C ARG A 116 13.91 8.85 -17.73
N GLY A 117 13.39 8.31 -18.84
CA GLY A 117 13.53 6.91 -19.16
C GLY A 117 15.02 6.63 -19.37
N THR A 118 15.55 5.66 -18.69
CA THR A 118 16.87 5.06 -18.97
C THR A 118 16.66 3.99 -20.02
N ASP A 119 17.32 4.19 -21.15
CA ASP A 119 17.55 3.17 -22.17
C ASP A 119 18.36 2.00 -21.59
#